data_6d80c87e467222efe26fd09e2fa8fe3b
#
_entry.id   6d80c87e467222efe26fd09e2fa8fe3b
#
_cell.length_a   1.000
_cell.length_b   1.000
_cell.length_c   1.000
_cell.angle_alpha   90.00
_cell.angle_beta   90.00
_cell.angle_gamma   90.00
#
_symmetry.space_group_name_H-M   'P 1'
#
loop_
_entity.id
_entity.type
_entity.pdbx_description
1 polymer ?
#
loop_
_entity_poly.entity_id
_entity_poly.type
_entity_poly.pdbx_seq_one_letter_code
_entity_poly.pdbx_strand_id
1 'polypeptide(L)'
;MTNKIGIIGAGISGLTLGCILAKDSKNCTIYEKSDGPSNHGAGISLSPNIIRLLDELEILEKVEKESCLPIDIVWRDNVGKVIREVNVSEFGKLITTNRKILIKHLLDKYISLGGKIEFSHELVEIKNEKELLFQNGNEDSVDFIAGCDGIKSFVRSNYIKNDSPRFTGYTAWRGIGTSDSKRINIYLGPRSHIVCYPINNSLETSFIGVVKNNYKNNESWREEGTHNQLITDLSDYGDFIHSLFKSSEKVFRWGLYDRDKLNNFSKGNITLLGDSAHPM
;
A
#
# COMPACT_ATOMS: atom_id res chain seq x y z
N MET A 1 -1.87 -12.41 -33.60
CA MET A 1 -2.77 -12.27 -32.40
C MET A 1 -1.95 -11.57 -31.32
N THR A 2 -2.46 -10.52 -30.71
CA THR A 2 -1.79 -9.84 -29.60
C THR A 2 -1.99 -10.68 -28.33
N ASN A 3 -0.90 -11.00 -27.63
CA ASN A 3 -0.95 -11.73 -26.36
C ASN A 3 -1.85 -11.00 -25.36
N LYS A 4 -2.71 -11.74 -24.67
CA LYS A 4 -3.59 -11.24 -23.61
C LYS A 4 -2.93 -11.43 -22.25
N ILE A 5 -2.92 -10.39 -21.44
CA ILE A 5 -2.31 -10.39 -20.10
C ILE A 5 -3.41 -10.25 -19.04
N GLY A 6 -3.46 -11.21 -18.11
CA GLY A 6 -4.31 -11.13 -16.92
C GLY A 6 -3.54 -10.56 -15.73
N ILE A 7 -4.06 -9.50 -15.12
CA ILE A 7 -3.48 -8.88 -13.92
C ILE A 7 -4.42 -9.19 -12.75
N ILE A 8 -3.93 -9.89 -11.72
CA ILE A 8 -4.73 -10.29 -10.58
C ILE A 8 -4.53 -9.29 -9.44
N GLY A 9 -5.56 -8.51 -9.16
CA GLY A 9 -5.59 -7.47 -8.13
C GLY A 9 -5.49 -6.04 -8.69
N ALA A 10 -6.44 -5.17 -8.27
CA ALA A 10 -6.50 -3.73 -8.60
C ALA A 10 -5.89 -2.84 -7.50
N GLY A 11 -4.86 -3.32 -6.82
CA GLY A 11 -4.04 -2.51 -5.93
C GLY A 11 -3.10 -1.57 -6.71
N ILE A 12 -2.24 -0.83 -6.00
CA ILE A 12 -1.29 0.11 -6.62
C ILE A 12 -0.44 -0.61 -7.68
N SER A 13 0.10 -1.79 -7.38
CA SER A 13 0.96 -2.53 -8.32
C SER A 13 0.21 -2.96 -9.59
N GLY A 14 -1.01 -3.50 -9.44
CA GLY A 14 -1.80 -3.97 -10.57
C GLY A 14 -2.29 -2.83 -11.47
N LEU A 15 -2.79 -1.74 -10.86
CA LEU A 15 -3.20 -0.55 -11.60
C LEU A 15 -2.02 0.12 -12.32
N THR A 16 -0.86 0.20 -11.66
CA THR A 16 0.35 0.77 -12.28
C THR A 16 0.80 -0.06 -13.47
N LEU A 17 0.87 -1.41 -13.32
CA LEU A 17 1.20 -2.30 -14.42
C LEU A 17 0.16 -2.17 -15.56
N GLY A 18 -1.12 -2.14 -15.21
CA GLY A 18 -2.20 -1.94 -16.18
C GLY A 18 -2.05 -0.66 -16.99
N CYS A 19 -1.73 0.48 -16.33
CA CYS A 19 -1.47 1.75 -17.00
C CYS A 19 -0.29 1.66 -17.97
N ILE A 20 0.82 1.05 -17.56
CA ILE A 20 2.01 0.91 -18.40
C ILE A 20 1.68 0.06 -19.63
N LEU A 21 1.07 -1.09 -19.44
CA LEU A 21 0.70 -2.00 -20.53
C LEU A 21 -0.31 -1.38 -21.49
N ALA A 22 -1.34 -0.69 -20.95
CA ALA A 22 -2.34 -0.02 -21.79
C ALA A 22 -1.74 1.15 -22.59
N LYS A 23 -0.82 1.92 -21.99
CA LYS A 23 -0.07 2.97 -22.70
C LYS A 23 0.72 2.41 -23.88
N ASP A 24 1.30 1.22 -23.73
CA ASP A 24 2.00 0.50 -24.78
C ASP A 24 1.07 -0.31 -25.71
N SER A 25 -0.24 -0.06 -25.66
CA SER A 25 -1.26 -0.73 -26.47
C SER A 25 -1.24 -2.27 -26.34
N LYS A 26 -0.83 -2.78 -25.16
CA LYS A 26 -0.90 -4.21 -24.85
C LYS A 26 -2.31 -4.57 -24.39
N ASN A 27 -2.78 -5.73 -24.82
CA ASN A 27 -4.08 -6.26 -24.40
C ASN A 27 -3.98 -6.80 -22.97
N CYS A 28 -4.52 -6.07 -21.99
CA CYS A 28 -4.50 -6.48 -20.60
C CYS A 28 -5.87 -6.25 -19.93
N THR A 29 -6.20 -7.15 -19.00
CA THR A 29 -7.41 -7.06 -18.15
C THR A 29 -7.00 -7.21 -16.70
N ILE A 30 -7.49 -6.31 -15.84
CA ILE A 30 -7.33 -6.41 -14.38
C ILE A 30 -8.56 -7.14 -13.81
N TYR A 31 -8.33 -8.13 -12.95
CA TYR A 31 -9.35 -8.85 -12.20
C TYR A 31 -9.19 -8.53 -10.72
N GLU A 32 -10.24 -7.98 -10.12
CA GLU A 32 -10.26 -7.57 -8.70
C GLU A 32 -11.37 -8.30 -7.95
N LYS A 33 -11.03 -8.88 -6.80
CA LYS A 33 -11.98 -9.62 -5.97
C LYS A 33 -13.05 -8.76 -5.32
N SER A 34 -12.73 -7.50 -5.02
CA SER A 34 -13.70 -6.55 -4.43
C SER A 34 -14.70 -6.09 -5.48
N ASP A 35 -15.86 -5.61 -5.03
CA ASP A 35 -16.93 -5.07 -5.86
C ASP A 35 -16.65 -3.65 -6.41
N GLY A 36 -15.52 -3.06 -6.01
CA GLY A 36 -15.09 -1.74 -6.45
C GLY A 36 -13.68 -1.39 -5.96
N PRO A 37 -13.19 -0.19 -6.28
CA PRO A 37 -11.87 0.26 -5.85
C PRO A 37 -11.76 0.34 -4.34
N SER A 38 -10.56 0.06 -3.82
CA SER A 38 -10.31 0.08 -2.38
C SER A 38 -10.55 1.45 -1.77
N ASN A 39 -11.51 1.53 -0.85
CA ASN A 39 -11.86 2.75 -0.09
C ASN A 39 -11.06 2.91 1.21
N HIS A 40 -10.08 2.03 1.48
CA HIS A 40 -9.30 2.08 2.71
C HIS A 40 -8.24 3.18 2.61
N GLY A 41 -8.44 4.27 3.36
CA GLY A 41 -7.50 5.36 3.49
C GLY A 41 -6.37 5.01 4.46
N ALA A 42 -5.14 5.05 3.98
CA ALA A 42 -3.93 5.15 4.77
C ALA A 42 -3.04 6.18 4.10
N GLY A 43 -2.19 6.84 4.88
CA GLY A 43 -1.16 7.66 4.27
C GLY A 43 -0.16 6.78 3.52
N ILE A 44 0.40 7.33 2.46
CA ILE A 44 1.52 6.76 1.71
C ILE A 44 2.48 7.87 1.33
N SER A 45 3.78 7.57 1.37
CA SER A 45 4.83 8.45 0.86
C SER A 45 5.33 7.95 -0.49
N LEU A 46 5.47 8.86 -1.44
CA LEU A 46 5.92 8.58 -2.80
C LEU A 46 7.32 9.15 -2.98
N SER A 47 8.27 8.27 -3.21
CA SER A 47 9.68 8.58 -3.43
C SER A 47 9.95 9.02 -4.89
N PRO A 48 11.12 9.62 -5.21
CA PRO A 48 11.41 10.16 -6.52
C PRO A 48 11.27 9.18 -7.70
N ASN A 49 11.52 7.88 -7.47
CA ASN A 49 11.32 6.85 -8.50
C ASN A 49 9.84 6.68 -8.88
N ILE A 50 8.94 6.70 -7.88
CA ILE A 50 7.49 6.63 -8.12
C ILE A 50 7.00 7.92 -8.77
N ILE A 51 7.50 9.09 -8.33
CA ILE A 51 7.14 10.39 -8.90
C ILE A 51 7.44 10.45 -10.40
N ARG A 52 8.61 9.96 -10.83
CA ARG A 52 8.92 9.85 -12.26
C ARG A 52 7.92 8.98 -13.02
N LEU A 53 7.53 7.85 -12.44
CA LEU A 53 6.54 6.98 -13.06
C LEU A 53 5.16 7.64 -13.17
N LEU A 54 4.72 8.40 -12.15
CA LEU A 54 3.47 9.15 -12.21
C LEU A 54 3.51 10.27 -13.26
N ASP A 55 4.67 10.88 -13.47
CA ASP A 55 4.90 11.87 -14.51
C ASP A 55 4.82 11.23 -15.91
N GLU A 56 5.51 10.11 -16.11
CA GLU A 56 5.42 9.31 -17.33
C GLU A 56 3.99 8.85 -17.65
N LEU A 57 3.18 8.59 -16.62
CA LEU A 57 1.76 8.27 -16.75
C LEU A 57 0.86 9.51 -16.87
N GLU A 58 1.41 10.73 -16.84
CA GLU A 58 0.67 12.00 -16.95
C GLU A 58 -0.41 12.20 -15.87
N ILE A 59 -0.17 11.69 -14.67
CA ILE A 59 -1.06 11.85 -13.50
C ILE A 59 -0.41 12.56 -12.33
N LEU A 60 0.88 12.91 -12.43
CA LEU A 60 1.63 13.53 -11.34
C LEU A 60 0.97 14.81 -10.82
N GLU A 61 0.63 15.75 -11.70
CA GLU A 61 0.00 17.03 -11.31
C GLU A 61 -1.34 16.83 -10.58
N LYS A 62 -2.12 15.83 -10.99
CA LYS A 62 -3.41 15.52 -10.36
C LYS A 62 -3.20 14.99 -8.94
N VAL A 63 -2.23 14.09 -8.76
CA VAL A 63 -1.87 13.56 -7.44
C VAL A 63 -1.34 14.66 -6.54
N GLU A 64 -0.46 15.54 -7.03
CA GLU A 64 0.13 16.64 -6.26
C GLU A 64 -0.91 17.64 -5.74
N LYS A 65 -1.91 17.99 -6.54
CA LYS A 65 -2.97 18.92 -6.14
C LYS A 65 -3.76 18.44 -4.91
N GLU A 66 -3.92 17.13 -4.76
CA GLU A 66 -4.66 16.50 -3.67
C GLU A 66 -3.74 15.98 -2.54
N SER A 67 -2.45 16.29 -2.58
CA SER A 67 -1.41 15.72 -1.70
C SER A 67 -0.65 16.81 -0.94
N CYS A 68 0.32 16.41 -0.13
CA CYS A 68 1.26 17.32 0.53
C CYS A 68 2.69 17.10 0.02
N LEU A 69 3.45 18.18 -0.05
CA LEU A 69 4.88 18.20 -0.33
C LEU A 69 5.60 18.49 0.99
N PRO A 70 6.08 17.49 1.73
CA PRO A 70 6.78 17.72 2.99
C PRO A 70 8.11 18.42 2.73
N ILE A 71 8.48 19.32 3.63
CA ILE A 71 9.71 20.11 3.52
C ILE A 71 10.91 19.41 4.15
N ASP A 72 10.69 18.72 5.28
CA ASP A 72 11.74 18.09 6.07
C ASP A 72 11.34 16.69 6.54
N ILE A 73 12.36 15.87 6.81
CA ILE A 73 12.26 14.64 7.59
C ILE A 73 12.96 14.89 8.92
N VAL A 74 12.23 14.71 10.02
CA VAL A 74 12.71 15.00 11.36
C VAL A 74 12.66 13.74 12.22
N TRP A 75 13.81 13.30 12.71
CA TRP A 75 13.92 12.26 13.71
C TRP A 75 13.88 12.87 15.11
N ARG A 76 13.05 12.30 15.95
CA ARG A 76 12.82 12.75 17.34
C ARG A 76 12.95 11.57 18.29
N ASP A 77 13.27 11.84 19.53
CA ASP A 77 13.03 10.87 20.61
C ASP A 77 11.53 10.75 20.91
N ASN A 78 11.16 9.85 21.79
CA ASN A 78 9.77 9.61 22.16
C ASN A 78 9.06 10.81 22.81
N VAL A 79 9.78 11.72 23.42
CA VAL A 79 9.21 12.96 24.02
C VAL A 79 9.20 14.16 23.06
N GLY A 80 9.76 14.00 21.87
CA GLY A 80 9.70 15.01 20.80
C GLY A 80 10.94 15.85 20.61
N LYS A 81 12.02 15.61 21.37
CA LYS A 81 13.30 16.29 21.17
C LYS A 81 13.90 15.90 19.81
N VAL A 82 14.32 16.87 19.03
CA VAL A 82 14.96 16.65 17.74
C VAL A 82 16.30 15.95 17.90
N ILE A 83 16.47 14.83 17.22
CA ILE A 83 17.73 14.08 17.11
C ILE A 83 18.43 14.48 15.81
N ARG A 84 17.68 14.55 14.71
CA ARG A 84 18.18 14.90 13.37
C ARG A 84 17.08 15.53 12.54
N GLU A 85 17.47 16.47 11.70
CA GLU A 85 16.60 17.08 10.69
C GLU A 85 17.33 17.09 9.35
N VAL A 86 16.61 16.74 8.28
CA VAL A 86 17.16 16.72 6.92
C VAL A 86 16.12 17.30 5.99
N ASN A 87 16.57 18.21 5.13
CA ASN A 87 15.69 18.77 4.11
C ASN A 87 15.38 17.72 3.04
N VAL A 88 14.10 17.59 2.68
CA VAL A 88 13.65 16.61 1.68
C VAL A 88 14.34 16.80 0.33
N SER A 89 14.70 18.04 -0.04
CA SER A 89 15.37 18.34 -1.31
C SER A 89 16.71 17.62 -1.49
N GLU A 90 17.35 17.17 -0.40
CA GLU A 90 18.58 16.37 -0.47
C GLU A 90 18.35 14.97 -1.08
N PHE A 91 17.13 14.47 -1.02
CA PHE A 91 16.73 13.15 -1.57
C PHE A 91 15.95 13.27 -2.88
N GLY A 92 15.67 14.49 -3.33
CA GLY A 92 14.75 14.80 -4.40
C GLY A 92 13.33 15.06 -3.90
N LYS A 93 12.37 15.14 -4.81
CA LYS A 93 10.97 15.42 -4.48
C LYS A 93 10.33 14.23 -3.75
N LEU A 94 9.63 14.50 -2.64
CA LEU A 94 8.74 13.57 -1.96
C LEU A 94 7.32 14.08 -2.00
N ILE A 95 6.35 13.17 -2.09
CA ILE A 95 4.92 13.47 -1.98
C ILE A 95 4.35 12.56 -0.89
N THR A 96 3.56 13.12 0.01
CA THR A 96 2.77 12.35 0.96
C THR A 96 1.30 12.54 0.67
N THR A 97 0.56 11.43 0.58
CA THR A 97 -0.82 11.45 0.13
C THR A 97 -1.67 10.38 0.80
N ASN A 98 -2.97 10.44 0.58
CA ASN A 98 -3.86 9.33 0.92
C ASN A 98 -3.81 8.26 -0.18
N ARG A 99 -3.66 7.00 0.19
CA ARG A 99 -3.64 5.88 -0.75
C ARG A 99 -4.85 5.86 -1.70
N LYS A 100 -6.02 6.32 -1.23
CA LYS A 100 -7.23 6.42 -2.07
C LYS A 100 -7.03 7.34 -3.26
N ILE A 101 -6.34 8.48 -3.07
CA ILE A 101 -6.06 9.46 -4.11
C ILE A 101 -5.21 8.81 -5.21
N LEU A 102 -4.15 8.12 -4.81
CA LEU A 102 -3.27 7.43 -5.75
C LEU A 102 -4.02 6.35 -6.54
N ILE A 103 -4.80 5.49 -5.85
CA ILE A 103 -5.59 4.44 -6.49
C ILE A 103 -6.60 5.04 -7.47
N LYS A 104 -7.32 6.10 -7.07
CA LYS A 104 -8.28 6.80 -7.93
C LYS A 104 -7.63 7.27 -9.22
N HIS A 105 -6.52 8.02 -9.13
CA HIS A 105 -5.86 8.55 -10.32
C HIS A 105 -5.24 7.48 -11.23
N LEU A 106 -4.72 6.39 -10.64
CA LEU A 106 -4.24 5.24 -11.41
C LEU A 106 -5.42 4.54 -12.13
N LEU A 107 -6.53 4.32 -11.45
CA LEU A 107 -7.73 3.71 -12.04
C LEU A 107 -8.30 4.57 -13.16
N ASP A 108 -8.48 5.88 -12.91
CA ASP A 108 -8.97 6.83 -13.92
C ASP A 108 -8.07 6.85 -15.16
N LYS A 109 -6.74 6.82 -14.95
CA LYS A 109 -5.78 6.75 -16.06
C LYS A 109 -5.89 5.44 -16.82
N TYR A 110 -5.96 4.30 -16.13
CA TYR A 110 -6.11 2.99 -16.76
C TYR A 110 -7.34 2.92 -17.65
N ILE A 111 -8.50 3.37 -17.14
CA ILE A 111 -9.74 3.44 -17.91
C ILE A 111 -9.63 4.40 -19.09
N SER A 112 -9.00 5.57 -18.91
CA SER A 112 -8.81 6.55 -20.00
C SER A 112 -7.93 6.03 -21.15
N LEU A 113 -7.06 5.06 -20.87
CA LEU A 113 -6.23 4.36 -21.86
C LEU A 113 -6.97 3.18 -22.53
N GLY A 114 -8.26 2.99 -22.24
CA GLY A 114 -9.05 1.86 -22.74
C GLY A 114 -8.84 0.56 -21.97
N GLY A 115 -8.24 0.63 -20.79
CA GLY A 115 -8.00 -0.53 -19.92
C GLY A 115 -9.30 -1.16 -19.43
N LYS A 116 -9.33 -2.49 -19.33
CA LYS A 116 -10.47 -3.28 -18.88
C LYS A 116 -10.24 -3.77 -17.46
N ILE A 117 -11.20 -3.53 -16.57
CA ILE A 117 -11.19 -4.04 -15.20
C ILE A 117 -12.49 -4.80 -14.91
N GLU A 118 -12.36 -5.98 -14.30
CA GLU A 118 -13.44 -6.82 -13.86
C GLU A 118 -13.43 -6.90 -12.34
N PHE A 119 -14.42 -6.25 -11.70
CA PHE A 119 -14.64 -6.34 -10.27
C PHE A 119 -15.42 -7.60 -9.89
N SER A 120 -15.43 -7.98 -8.62
CA SER A 120 -16.05 -9.21 -8.10
C SER A 120 -15.51 -10.48 -8.78
N HIS A 121 -14.23 -10.46 -9.19
CA HIS A 121 -13.53 -11.57 -9.82
C HIS A 121 -12.40 -12.08 -8.90
N GLU A 122 -12.76 -12.79 -7.82
CA GLU A 122 -11.80 -13.49 -6.97
C GLU A 122 -11.26 -14.73 -7.68
N LEU A 123 -9.95 -14.75 -7.95
CA LEU A 123 -9.30 -15.90 -8.60
C LEU A 123 -9.27 -17.09 -7.64
N VAL A 124 -9.75 -18.25 -8.08
CA VAL A 124 -9.77 -19.50 -7.32
C VAL A 124 -8.93 -20.60 -7.93
N GLU A 125 -8.66 -20.55 -9.23
CA GLU A 125 -7.82 -21.54 -9.93
C GLU A 125 -7.19 -20.95 -11.18
N ILE A 126 -5.98 -21.42 -11.52
CA ILE A 126 -5.34 -21.24 -12.83
C ILE A 126 -5.10 -22.63 -13.42
N LYS A 127 -5.73 -22.95 -14.55
CA LYS A 127 -5.50 -24.20 -15.27
C LYS A 127 -4.56 -23.97 -16.46
N ASN A 128 -3.69 -24.94 -16.72
CA ASN A 128 -2.79 -24.96 -17.87
C ASN A 128 -1.94 -23.65 -18.02
N GLU A 129 -1.68 -22.95 -16.89
CA GLU A 129 -1.00 -21.65 -16.83
C GLU A 129 -1.67 -20.54 -17.66
N LYS A 130 -2.93 -20.68 -18.06
CA LYS A 130 -3.64 -19.77 -18.98
C LYS A 130 -5.10 -19.51 -18.65
N GLU A 131 -5.81 -20.50 -18.12
CA GLU A 131 -7.25 -20.43 -17.88
C GLU A 131 -7.49 -19.98 -16.44
N LEU A 132 -8.12 -18.83 -16.28
CA LEU A 132 -8.45 -18.23 -15.00
C LEU A 132 -9.88 -18.63 -14.63
N LEU A 133 -10.06 -19.20 -13.44
CA LEU A 133 -11.35 -19.52 -12.84
C LEU A 133 -11.60 -18.57 -11.68
N PHE A 134 -12.79 -17.97 -11.65
CA PHE A 134 -13.18 -17.03 -10.61
C PHE A 134 -14.29 -17.59 -9.72
N GLN A 135 -14.35 -17.13 -8.47
CA GLN A 135 -15.34 -17.58 -7.48
C GLN A 135 -16.80 -17.37 -7.95
N ASN A 136 -17.05 -16.34 -8.75
CA ASN A 136 -18.37 -16.04 -9.32
C ASN A 136 -18.79 -16.99 -10.47
N GLY A 137 -17.95 -17.98 -10.81
CA GLY A 137 -18.17 -18.93 -11.89
C GLY A 137 -17.74 -18.45 -13.27
N ASN A 138 -17.24 -17.23 -13.40
CA ASN A 138 -16.68 -16.74 -14.66
C ASN A 138 -15.32 -17.38 -14.94
N GLU A 139 -15.02 -17.52 -16.23
CA GLU A 139 -13.74 -18.02 -16.73
C GLU A 139 -13.19 -17.06 -17.77
N ASP A 140 -11.87 -16.97 -17.86
CA ASP A 140 -11.19 -16.23 -18.92
C ASP A 140 -9.88 -16.94 -19.28
N SER A 141 -9.38 -16.71 -20.51
CA SER A 141 -8.11 -17.26 -20.98
C SER A 141 -7.14 -16.14 -21.32
N VAL A 142 -5.91 -16.27 -20.82
CA VAL A 142 -4.83 -15.29 -20.98
C VAL A 142 -3.53 -15.99 -21.34
N ASP A 143 -2.60 -15.26 -21.97
CA ASP A 143 -1.29 -15.81 -22.33
C ASP A 143 -0.26 -15.60 -21.21
N PHE A 144 -0.39 -14.53 -20.41
CA PHE A 144 0.47 -14.22 -19.29
C PHE A 144 -0.36 -13.79 -18.08
N ILE A 145 0.12 -14.09 -16.89
CA ILE A 145 -0.55 -13.77 -15.63
C ILE A 145 0.41 -12.98 -14.73
N ALA A 146 -0.03 -11.81 -14.29
CA ALA A 146 0.67 -11.01 -13.30
C ALA A 146 -0.08 -11.03 -11.96
N GLY A 147 0.47 -11.71 -10.96
CA GLY A 147 -0.06 -11.71 -9.58
C GLY A 147 0.30 -10.41 -8.88
N CYS A 148 -0.70 -9.54 -8.69
CA CYS A 148 -0.62 -8.27 -7.96
C CYS A 148 -1.57 -8.28 -6.74
N ASP A 149 -1.83 -9.46 -6.19
CA ASP A 149 -2.86 -9.77 -5.22
C ASP A 149 -2.43 -9.63 -3.74
N GLY A 150 -1.31 -8.93 -3.52
CA GLY A 150 -0.86 -8.47 -2.22
C GLY A 150 -0.20 -9.55 -1.36
N ILE A 151 0.02 -9.25 -0.07
CA ILE A 151 0.76 -10.14 0.86
C ILE A 151 0.11 -11.52 1.02
N LYS A 152 -1.22 -11.61 0.92
CA LYS A 152 -1.99 -12.87 0.96
C LYS A 152 -2.14 -13.52 -0.42
N SER A 153 -1.21 -13.26 -1.32
CA SER A 153 -1.27 -13.69 -2.71
C SER A 153 -1.64 -15.15 -2.87
N PHE A 154 -2.77 -15.38 -3.55
CA PHE A 154 -3.20 -16.69 -4.01
C PHE A 154 -2.26 -17.20 -5.11
N VAL A 155 -1.89 -16.32 -6.05
CA VAL A 155 -0.98 -16.67 -7.16
C VAL A 155 0.36 -17.16 -6.63
N ARG A 156 0.96 -16.43 -5.67
CA ARG A 156 2.22 -16.85 -5.04
C ARG A 156 2.09 -18.21 -4.39
N SER A 157 1.13 -18.36 -3.51
CA SER A 157 1.02 -19.55 -2.65
C SER A 157 0.71 -20.82 -3.41
N ASN A 158 -0.01 -20.74 -4.53
CA ASN A 158 -0.44 -21.91 -5.29
C ASN A 158 0.44 -22.22 -6.51
N TYR A 159 1.11 -21.22 -7.09
CA TYR A 159 1.80 -21.41 -8.39
C TYR A 159 3.30 -21.12 -8.36
N ILE A 160 3.78 -20.28 -7.46
CA ILE A 160 5.21 -19.90 -7.39
C ILE A 160 5.91 -20.62 -6.22
N LYS A 161 5.45 -20.40 -4.99
CA LYS A 161 6.01 -20.98 -3.78
C LYS A 161 4.92 -21.16 -2.73
N ASN A 162 4.68 -22.39 -2.31
CA ASN A 162 3.77 -22.68 -1.22
C ASN A 162 4.39 -22.26 0.12
N ASP A 163 4.23 -20.99 0.47
CA ASP A 163 4.64 -20.42 1.75
C ASP A 163 3.49 -19.60 2.36
N SER A 164 3.56 -19.37 3.66
CA SER A 164 2.61 -18.55 4.39
C SER A 164 3.32 -17.36 5.02
N PRO A 165 2.63 -16.21 5.16
CA PRO A 165 3.17 -15.09 5.92
C PRO A 165 3.53 -15.49 7.35
N ARG A 166 4.64 -14.98 7.85
CA ARG A 166 5.14 -15.20 9.20
C ARG A 166 4.97 -13.93 10.03
N PHE A 167 4.38 -14.05 11.22
CA PHE A 167 4.27 -12.94 12.16
C PHE A 167 5.67 -12.52 12.65
N THR A 168 5.97 -11.22 12.54
CA THR A 168 7.29 -10.67 12.90
C THR A 168 7.49 -10.40 14.38
N GLY A 169 6.43 -10.51 15.21
CA GLY A 169 6.43 -10.10 16.62
C GLY A 169 6.16 -8.60 16.81
N TYR A 170 5.74 -7.90 15.74
CA TYR A 170 5.39 -6.49 15.79
C TYR A 170 3.94 -6.25 15.38
N THR A 171 3.33 -5.27 16.03
CA THR A 171 1.99 -4.78 15.70
C THR A 171 2.11 -3.35 15.21
N ALA A 172 1.39 -3.03 14.16
CA ALA A 172 1.26 -1.68 13.65
C ALA A 172 -0.11 -1.10 13.99
N TRP A 173 -0.12 0.10 14.50
CA TRP A 173 -1.26 0.98 14.65
C TRP A 173 -1.26 2.02 13.53
N ARG A 174 -2.42 2.37 13.01
CA ARG A 174 -2.55 3.46 12.05
C ARG A 174 -3.83 4.24 12.26
N GLY A 175 -3.79 5.50 11.87
CA GLY A 175 -4.94 6.39 11.84
C GLY A 175 -4.63 7.65 11.04
N ILE A 176 -5.64 8.47 10.93
CA ILE A 176 -5.53 9.82 10.38
C ILE A 176 -6.04 10.76 11.46
N GLY A 177 -5.17 11.59 12.00
CA GLY A 177 -5.49 12.63 12.96
C GLY A 177 -5.25 14.02 12.36
N THR A 178 -5.25 15.04 13.21
CA THR A 178 -5.13 16.45 12.80
C THR A 178 -3.85 17.05 13.32
N SER A 179 -3.05 17.66 12.43
CA SER A 179 -1.83 18.42 12.76
C SER A 179 -1.53 19.43 11.66
N ASP A 180 -0.94 20.56 12.02
CA ASP A 180 -0.46 21.60 11.10
C ASP A 180 0.97 21.36 10.60
N SER A 181 1.62 20.29 11.03
CA SER A 181 2.98 19.96 10.64
C SER A 181 3.09 19.68 9.14
N LYS A 182 3.99 20.35 8.45
CA LYS A 182 4.35 20.10 7.05
C LYS A 182 5.57 19.17 6.90
N ARG A 183 5.92 18.44 7.94
CA ARG A 183 7.10 17.60 8.03
C ARG A 183 6.74 16.13 8.13
N ILE A 184 7.63 15.28 7.66
CA ILE A 184 7.61 13.86 8.03
C ILE A 184 8.33 13.75 9.37
N ASN A 185 7.64 13.32 10.42
CA ASN A 185 8.23 13.14 11.73
C ASN A 185 8.36 11.65 12.04
N ILE A 186 9.53 11.25 12.50
CA ILE A 186 9.86 9.89 12.92
C ILE A 186 10.23 9.94 14.40
N TYR A 187 9.35 9.42 15.25
CA TYR A 187 9.58 9.34 16.69
C TYR A 187 10.13 7.97 17.04
N LEU A 188 11.26 7.96 17.78
CA LEU A 188 11.95 6.74 18.17
C LEU A 188 11.78 6.49 19.66
N GLY A 189 11.15 5.39 20.01
CA GLY A 189 11.02 4.90 21.38
C GLY A 189 11.86 3.63 21.60
N PRO A 190 11.96 3.15 22.85
CA PRO A 190 12.82 2.01 23.20
C PRO A 190 12.45 0.70 22.50
N ARG A 191 11.16 0.47 22.23
CA ARG A 191 10.62 -0.76 21.61
C ARG A 191 9.56 -0.48 20.55
N SER A 192 9.50 0.77 20.12
CA SER A 192 8.47 1.26 19.20
C SER A 192 9.01 2.43 18.39
N HIS A 193 8.35 2.71 17.29
CA HIS A 193 8.55 3.97 16.57
C HIS A 193 7.22 4.43 15.98
N ILE A 194 7.11 5.73 15.77
CA ILE A 194 5.94 6.33 15.12
C ILE A 194 6.43 7.18 13.96
N VAL A 195 5.81 6.98 12.80
CA VAL A 195 5.98 7.85 11.64
C VAL A 195 4.68 8.59 11.43
N CYS A 196 4.72 9.92 11.38
CA CYS A 196 3.56 10.72 11.04
C CYS A 196 3.92 11.80 10.01
N TYR A 197 2.99 12.06 9.11
CA TYR A 197 3.17 12.99 8.00
C TYR A 197 1.84 13.52 7.47
N PRO A 198 1.80 14.77 6.98
CA PRO A 198 0.61 15.33 6.35
C PRO A 198 0.29 14.54 5.08
N ILE A 199 -0.99 14.37 4.76
CA ILE A 199 -1.44 13.64 3.55
C ILE A 199 -2.22 14.52 2.56
N ASN A 200 -2.48 15.75 2.94
CA ASN A 200 -3.07 16.77 2.09
C ASN A 200 -2.71 18.17 2.64
N ASN A 201 -3.27 19.21 2.03
CA ASN A 201 -3.09 20.59 2.46
C ASN A 201 -4.05 21.04 3.56
N SER A 202 -4.94 20.14 4.04
CA SER A 202 -5.96 20.40 5.08
C SER A 202 -5.63 19.62 6.34
N LEU A 203 -4.66 19.99 7.12
CA LEU A 203 -4.35 19.46 8.47
C LEU A 203 -4.43 17.93 8.70
N GLU A 204 -4.87 17.12 7.71
CA GLU A 204 -4.92 15.67 7.86
C GLU A 204 -3.50 15.08 7.88
N THR A 205 -3.22 14.37 8.96
CA THR A 205 -1.92 13.75 9.22
C THR A 205 -2.10 12.26 9.45
N SER A 206 -1.51 11.47 8.57
CA SER A 206 -1.44 10.02 8.77
C SER A 206 -0.39 9.69 9.83
N PHE A 207 -0.67 8.72 10.67
CA PHE A 207 0.32 8.13 11.55
C PHE A 207 0.34 6.61 11.46
N ILE A 208 1.53 6.05 11.64
CA ILE A 208 1.79 4.62 11.78
C ILE A 208 2.68 4.46 13.01
N GLY A 209 2.18 3.75 14.03
CA GLY A 209 2.94 3.42 15.22
C GLY A 209 3.23 1.92 15.24
N VAL A 210 4.50 1.54 15.26
CA VAL A 210 4.93 0.13 15.33
C VAL A 210 5.44 -0.16 16.73
N VAL A 211 4.90 -1.21 17.34
CA VAL A 211 5.27 -1.64 18.69
C VAL A 211 5.59 -3.13 18.71
N LYS A 212 6.63 -3.51 19.44
CA LYS A 212 6.93 -4.92 19.69
C LYS A 212 5.85 -5.50 20.60
N ASN A 213 5.13 -6.50 20.12
CA ASN A 213 4.03 -7.10 20.82
C ASN A 213 3.96 -8.60 20.56
N ASN A 214 3.77 -9.39 21.59
CA ASN A 214 3.67 -10.84 21.47
C ASN A 214 2.24 -11.33 21.17
N TYR A 215 1.28 -10.43 21.08
CA TYR A 215 -0.10 -10.79 20.72
C TYR A 215 -0.16 -11.06 19.21
N LYS A 216 -0.49 -12.30 18.86
CA LYS A 216 -0.76 -12.70 17.49
C LYS A 216 -2.08 -12.07 17.05
N ASN A 217 -2.02 -10.85 16.55
CA ASN A 217 -3.19 -10.19 15.96
C ASN A 217 -3.52 -10.84 14.63
N ASN A 218 -4.81 -10.81 14.27
CA ASN A 218 -5.23 -11.23 12.94
C ASN A 218 -4.50 -10.40 11.86
N GLU A 219 -4.14 -11.05 10.78
CA GLU A 219 -3.54 -10.44 9.59
C GLU A 219 -4.58 -9.62 8.81
N SER A 220 -5.35 -8.80 9.50
CA SER A 220 -6.43 -8.01 8.93
C SER A 220 -6.12 -6.52 8.98
N TRP A 221 -5.89 -5.90 7.84
CA TRP A 221 -5.77 -4.45 7.68
C TRP A 221 -7.02 -3.67 8.13
N ARG A 222 -8.10 -4.36 8.46
CA ARG A 222 -9.42 -3.82 8.77
C ARG A 222 -9.80 -3.98 10.24
N GLU A 223 -8.92 -4.53 11.07
CA GLU A 223 -9.21 -4.68 12.49
C GLU A 223 -9.20 -3.30 13.15
N GLU A 224 -10.39 -2.82 13.49
CA GLU A 224 -10.56 -1.56 14.22
C GLU A 224 -10.13 -1.78 15.67
N GLY A 225 -9.21 -0.95 16.16
CA GLY A 225 -8.79 -0.93 17.55
C GLY A 225 -9.47 0.20 18.31
N THR A 226 -9.16 0.34 19.58
CA THR A 226 -9.63 1.46 20.40
C THR A 226 -8.50 2.45 20.69
N HIS A 227 -8.85 3.73 20.87
CA HIS A 227 -7.88 4.76 21.28
C HIS A 227 -7.18 4.43 22.61
N ASN A 228 -7.91 3.80 23.55
CA ASN A 228 -7.31 3.38 24.82
C ASN A 228 -6.22 2.32 24.63
N GLN A 229 -6.45 1.34 23.76
CA GLN A 229 -5.44 0.33 23.43
C GLN A 229 -4.23 0.97 22.72
N LEU A 230 -4.45 1.85 21.76
CA LEU A 230 -3.39 2.59 21.07
C LEU A 230 -2.54 3.40 22.05
N ILE A 231 -3.19 4.18 22.94
CA ILE A 231 -2.49 5.00 23.94
C ILE A 231 -1.74 4.12 24.94
N THR A 232 -2.28 2.97 25.34
CA THR A 232 -1.60 2.03 26.23
C THR A 232 -0.35 1.43 25.58
N ASP A 233 -0.46 0.97 24.34
CA ASP A 233 0.64 0.36 23.59
C ASP A 233 1.78 1.35 23.30
N LEU A 234 1.46 2.65 23.17
CA LEU A 234 2.38 3.74 22.81
C LEU A 234 2.37 4.85 23.88
N SER A 235 2.25 4.47 25.16
CA SER A 235 2.16 5.39 26.31
C SER A 235 3.42 6.22 26.55
N ASP A 236 4.58 5.76 26.08
CA ASP A 236 5.88 6.40 26.29
C ASP A 236 6.09 7.68 25.45
N TYR A 237 5.10 8.05 24.62
CA TYR A 237 5.23 9.20 23.72
C TYR A 237 4.65 10.49 24.31
N GLY A 238 5.19 11.64 23.90
CA GLY A 238 4.79 12.95 24.39
C GLY A 238 3.42 13.44 23.91
N ASP A 239 2.97 14.57 24.44
CA ASP A 239 1.62 15.12 24.27
C ASP A 239 1.22 15.36 22.81
N PHE A 240 2.15 15.74 21.94
CA PHE A 240 1.84 15.91 20.50
C PHE A 240 1.31 14.62 19.89
N ILE A 241 1.96 13.50 20.15
CA ILE A 241 1.54 12.19 19.61
C ILE A 241 0.21 11.75 20.21
N HIS A 242 0.02 11.93 21.53
CA HIS A 242 -1.26 11.61 22.16
C HIS A 242 -2.41 12.49 21.64
N SER A 243 -2.15 13.76 21.36
CA SER A 243 -3.14 14.66 20.75
C SER A 243 -3.49 14.23 19.33
N LEU A 244 -2.49 13.81 18.53
CA LEU A 244 -2.69 13.28 17.18
C LEU A 244 -3.56 12.00 17.22
N PHE A 245 -3.31 11.10 18.17
CA PHE A 245 -4.13 9.90 18.35
C PHE A 245 -5.58 10.23 18.70
N LYS A 246 -5.79 11.13 19.65
CA LYS A 246 -7.13 11.54 20.12
C LYS A 246 -7.93 12.26 19.04
N SER A 247 -7.28 12.95 18.10
CA SER A 247 -7.94 13.65 17.00
C SER A 247 -8.36 12.73 15.84
N SER A 248 -7.93 11.47 15.85
CA SER A 248 -8.34 10.52 14.80
C SER A 248 -9.75 9.98 15.07
N GLU A 249 -10.55 9.88 14.02
CA GLU A 249 -11.90 9.31 14.12
C GLU A 249 -11.84 7.80 14.41
N LYS A 250 -10.97 7.09 13.70
CA LYS A 250 -10.80 5.65 13.80
C LYS A 250 -9.31 5.29 13.83
N VAL A 251 -9.01 4.24 14.57
CA VAL A 251 -7.68 3.64 14.62
C VAL A 251 -7.77 2.16 14.27
N PHE A 252 -6.79 1.69 13.53
CA PHE A 252 -6.71 0.31 13.06
C PHE A 252 -5.44 -0.34 13.57
N ARG A 253 -5.52 -1.63 13.83
CA ARG A 253 -4.41 -2.43 14.33
C ARG A 253 -4.24 -3.70 13.52
N TRP A 254 -3.00 -4.07 13.18
CA TRP A 254 -2.69 -5.36 12.55
C TRP A 254 -1.31 -5.86 12.94
N GLY A 255 -1.14 -7.17 12.92
CA GLY A 255 0.19 -7.78 13.00
C GLY A 255 1.01 -7.51 11.75
N LEU A 256 2.29 -7.23 11.93
CA LEU A 256 3.22 -7.16 10.81
C LEU A 256 3.69 -8.58 10.47
N TYR A 257 3.58 -8.91 9.19
CA TYR A 257 3.96 -10.20 8.65
C TYR A 257 5.01 -10.01 7.57
N ASP A 258 5.95 -10.92 7.51
CA ASP A 258 6.90 -11.04 6.42
C ASP A 258 6.72 -12.37 5.68
N ARG A 259 7.40 -12.52 4.55
CA ARG A 259 7.52 -13.76 3.81
C ARG A 259 8.97 -14.02 3.48
N ASP A 260 9.33 -15.28 3.32
CA ASP A 260 10.66 -15.65 2.86
C ASP A 260 10.95 -15.07 1.48
N LYS A 261 12.22 -14.75 1.26
CA LYS A 261 12.73 -14.31 -0.04
C LYS A 261 12.40 -15.34 -1.12
N LEU A 262 11.96 -14.86 -2.27
CA LEU A 262 11.85 -15.64 -3.48
C LEU A 262 13.15 -15.56 -4.28
N ASN A 263 13.60 -16.70 -4.82
CA ASN A 263 14.72 -16.73 -5.76
C ASN A 263 14.27 -16.32 -7.17
N ASN A 264 13.05 -16.68 -7.54
CA ASN A 264 12.41 -16.32 -8.80
C ASN A 264 11.00 -15.79 -8.55
N PHE A 265 10.66 -14.67 -9.17
CA PHE A 265 9.32 -14.09 -9.14
C PHE A 265 8.39 -14.66 -10.22
N SER A 266 8.94 -15.44 -11.14
CA SER A 266 8.21 -15.99 -12.30
C SER A 266 8.39 -17.49 -12.41
N LYS A 267 7.35 -18.16 -12.93
CA LYS A 267 7.33 -19.57 -13.29
C LYS A 267 6.40 -19.74 -14.49
N GLY A 268 6.93 -20.27 -15.61
CA GLY A 268 6.18 -20.34 -16.87
C GLY A 268 5.64 -18.97 -17.28
N ASN A 269 4.35 -18.86 -17.49
CA ASN A 269 3.68 -17.64 -17.92
C ASN A 269 3.16 -16.79 -16.74
N ILE A 270 3.52 -17.12 -15.51
CA ILE A 270 3.04 -16.47 -14.28
C ILE A 270 4.19 -15.68 -13.66
N THR A 271 3.96 -14.41 -13.31
CA THR A 271 4.89 -13.56 -12.58
C THR A 271 4.21 -12.84 -11.41
N LEU A 272 4.99 -12.41 -10.42
CA LEU A 272 4.52 -11.67 -9.24
C LEU A 272 5.06 -10.24 -9.24
N LEU A 273 4.24 -9.29 -8.73
CA LEU A 273 4.62 -7.88 -8.56
C LEU A 273 4.10 -7.33 -7.22
N GLY A 274 4.83 -6.36 -6.67
CA GLY A 274 4.46 -5.70 -5.40
C GLY A 274 4.51 -6.66 -4.21
N ASP A 275 3.59 -6.53 -3.26
CA ASP A 275 3.58 -7.32 -2.02
C ASP A 275 3.38 -8.83 -2.24
N SER A 276 2.87 -9.26 -3.37
CA SER A 276 2.81 -10.67 -3.74
C SER A 276 4.22 -11.24 -3.96
N ALA A 277 5.12 -10.43 -4.51
CA ALA A 277 6.50 -10.80 -4.76
C ALA A 277 7.42 -10.59 -3.55
N HIS A 278 7.34 -9.41 -2.93
CA HIS A 278 8.27 -8.95 -1.88
C HIS A 278 7.57 -8.04 -0.86
N PRO A 279 6.68 -8.58 -0.01
CA PRO A 279 6.05 -7.80 1.04
C PRO A 279 7.10 -7.27 2.01
N MET A 280 6.92 -6.01 2.43
CA MET A 280 7.79 -5.32 3.40
C MET A 280 6.99 -4.95 4.65
#